data_5f8479e5f2e061b7aca78df40fe9efe3
#
_entry.id   5f8479e5f2e061b7aca78df40fe9efe3
#
_cell.length_a   1.000
_cell.length_b   1.000
_cell.length_c   1.000
_cell.angle_alpha   90.00
_cell.angle_beta   90.00
_cell.angle_gamma   90.00
#
_symmetry.space_group_name_H-M   'P 1'
#
loop_
_entity.id
_entity.type
_entity.pdbx_description
1 polymer ?
#
loop_
_entity_poly.entity_id
_entity_poly.type
_entity_poly.pdbx_seq_one_letter_code
_entity_poly.pdbx_strand_id
1 'polypeptide(L)'
;MLEGQKCLVIGSGISGIGAVALLEKYHADVVLYDSSDKLTKEDLEAKLPGESKAVCIAGELPEEVELSIQAAVLSPGVPTDIPLVNRMRDRGVQILGEIELGFLAEQGRVIAITGTNGKTTTTTLTGEIMKAHFGAEKTFVVGNIGNPYTLEVTKTSKDSVTVGEISSFQLETIHTFHPVVSAILNITPDHLNRHHTMEAYVAAKEAVASHQTKNDICVLNYDNDYTRDFAGRCPATPVLFSSHHELENGYFLRGDKIIKSVNGEETELMDIHKDMNLVGLCNVENVMAAIAIAEGMQVPMETILTVIRGFHAVEHQIEFVATKGGVDYYNDSKGTNPDAAIQGIKAMSKPTVLIGGGYDKQSEYDEWIDSFDGKVKCLVLIGQTREKIAECARKHGFDKIRFADTYEECLKLCTELAQPGDAVLLSPACASWGMFPNYEVRGQLFKEYVHGLAE
;
A
#
# COMPACT_ATOMS: atom_id res chain seq x y z
N MET A 1 12.55 26.67 -3.44
CA MET A 1 12.74 25.23 -3.73
C MET A 1 13.80 25.14 -4.83
N LEU A 2 14.92 24.56 -4.60
CA LEU A 2 16.03 24.13 -5.51
C LEU A 2 16.27 24.96 -6.81
N GLU A 3 15.78 26.21 -6.89
CA GLU A 3 15.91 27.10 -8.04
C GLU A 3 17.40 27.37 -8.36
N GLY A 4 17.77 27.17 -9.61
CA GLY A 4 19.15 27.34 -10.08
C GLY A 4 20.15 26.29 -9.59
N GLN A 5 19.70 25.31 -8.79
CA GLN A 5 20.53 24.19 -8.36
C GLN A 5 20.62 23.12 -9.43
N LYS A 6 21.74 22.42 -9.51
CA LYS A 6 21.89 21.25 -10.35
C LYS A 6 21.44 20.01 -9.59
N CYS A 7 20.33 19.43 -10.05
CA CYS A 7 19.62 18.33 -9.40
C CYS A 7 19.77 17.04 -10.21
N LEU A 8 20.12 15.94 -9.53
CA LEU A 8 20.13 14.60 -10.12
C LEU A 8 18.85 13.86 -9.72
N VAL A 9 18.06 13.42 -10.70
CA VAL A 9 16.93 12.50 -10.47
C VAL A 9 17.42 11.09 -10.77
N ILE A 10 17.40 10.19 -9.79
CA ILE A 10 17.85 8.81 -9.89
C ILE A 10 16.66 7.88 -10.04
N GLY A 11 16.60 7.21 -11.20
CA GLY A 11 15.50 6.31 -11.61
C GLY A 11 14.53 6.97 -12.57
N SER A 12 14.29 6.33 -13.70
CA SER A 12 13.48 6.81 -14.83
C SER A 12 12.06 6.24 -14.87
N GLY A 13 11.55 5.80 -13.71
CA GLY A 13 10.14 5.41 -13.54
C GLY A 13 9.21 6.63 -13.46
N ILE A 14 7.91 6.37 -13.29
CA ILE A 14 6.88 7.43 -13.26
C ILE A 14 7.16 8.52 -12.19
N SER A 15 7.66 8.13 -11.01
CA SER A 15 8.05 9.08 -9.94
C SER A 15 9.24 9.93 -10.33
N GLY A 16 10.24 9.36 -11.03
CA GLY A 16 11.38 10.11 -11.52
C GLY A 16 10.99 11.12 -12.59
N ILE A 17 10.14 10.73 -13.52
CA ILE A 17 9.62 11.65 -14.55
C ILE A 17 8.83 12.80 -13.92
N GLY A 18 7.99 12.49 -12.90
CA GLY A 18 7.27 13.51 -12.15
C GLY A 18 8.22 14.47 -11.40
N ALA A 19 9.29 13.93 -10.82
CA ALA A 19 10.31 14.74 -10.15
C ALA A 19 11.03 15.68 -11.14
N VAL A 20 11.40 15.20 -12.34
CA VAL A 20 11.97 16.05 -13.40
C VAL A 20 11.03 17.21 -13.74
N ALA A 21 9.75 16.90 -14.03
CA ALA A 21 8.77 17.91 -14.41
C ALA A 21 8.58 18.97 -13.30
N LEU A 22 8.55 18.55 -12.03
CA LEU A 22 8.41 19.47 -10.90
C LEU A 22 9.65 20.34 -10.72
N LEU A 23 10.85 19.77 -10.80
CA LEU A 23 12.11 20.49 -10.68
C LEU A 23 12.29 21.54 -11.80
N GLU A 24 11.99 21.19 -13.04
CA GLU A 24 12.02 22.12 -14.18
C GLU A 24 11.01 23.26 -14.01
N LYS A 25 9.79 22.98 -13.48
CA LYS A 25 8.80 24.02 -13.16
C LYS A 25 9.34 25.04 -12.15
N TYR A 26 10.22 24.60 -11.25
CA TYR A 26 10.90 25.48 -10.27
C TYR A 26 12.29 25.94 -10.71
N HIS A 27 12.59 25.85 -12.01
CA HIS A 27 13.81 26.37 -12.63
C HIS A 27 15.12 25.75 -12.09
N ALA A 28 15.11 24.49 -11.69
CA ALA A 28 16.31 23.72 -11.41
C ALA A 28 16.98 23.25 -12.72
N ASP A 29 18.31 23.05 -12.69
CA ASP A 29 19.06 22.37 -13.76
C ASP A 29 19.03 20.87 -13.52
N VAL A 30 18.34 20.10 -14.36
CA VAL A 30 17.98 18.71 -14.06
C VAL A 30 18.78 17.73 -14.90
N VAL A 31 19.34 16.73 -14.23
CA VAL A 31 19.91 15.52 -14.85
C VAL A 31 19.02 14.33 -14.46
N LEU A 32 18.44 13.64 -15.46
CA LEU A 32 17.75 12.36 -15.27
C LEU A 32 18.74 11.21 -15.48
N TYR A 33 18.93 10.39 -14.47
CA TYR A 33 19.88 9.30 -14.47
C TYR A 33 19.22 7.94 -14.18
N ASP A 34 19.57 6.93 -14.97
CA ASP A 34 19.20 5.54 -14.72
C ASP A 34 20.40 4.63 -14.94
N SER A 35 20.74 3.81 -13.95
CA SER A 35 21.92 2.94 -13.99
C SER A 35 21.72 1.67 -14.82
N SER A 36 20.52 1.44 -15.39
CA SER A 36 20.23 0.25 -16.20
C SER A 36 21.02 0.28 -17.50
N ASP A 37 21.77 -0.80 -17.75
CA ASP A 37 22.47 -1.07 -19.00
C ASP A 37 21.56 -1.46 -20.17
N LYS A 38 20.27 -1.66 -19.87
CA LYS A 38 19.23 -1.98 -20.87
C LYS A 38 18.55 -0.74 -21.45
N LEU A 39 18.79 0.43 -20.87
CA LEU A 39 18.22 1.69 -21.31
C LEU A 39 19.28 2.51 -22.06
N THR A 40 18.82 3.25 -23.05
CA THR A 40 19.63 4.24 -23.77
C THR A 40 19.24 5.64 -23.36
N LYS A 41 20.03 6.62 -23.72
CA LYS A 41 19.70 8.06 -23.53
C LYS A 41 18.38 8.41 -24.22
N GLU A 42 18.19 7.91 -25.44
CA GLU A 42 16.99 8.09 -26.25
C GLU A 42 15.74 7.51 -25.57
N ASP A 43 15.88 6.35 -24.89
CA ASP A 43 14.80 5.76 -24.12
C ASP A 43 14.38 6.65 -22.93
N LEU A 44 15.33 7.33 -22.29
CA LEU A 44 15.05 8.28 -21.21
C LEU A 44 14.40 9.56 -21.74
N GLU A 45 14.93 10.12 -22.83
CA GLU A 45 14.39 11.32 -23.48
C GLU A 45 12.96 11.09 -23.95
N ALA A 46 12.65 9.90 -24.48
CA ALA A 46 11.30 9.55 -24.95
C ALA A 46 10.25 9.48 -23.82
N LYS A 47 10.66 9.34 -22.57
CA LYS A 47 9.75 9.35 -21.41
C LYS A 47 9.42 10.77 -20.92
N LEU A 48 10.21 11.77 -21.29
CA LEU A 48 10.05 13.15 -20.86
C LEU A 48 9.09 13.91 -21.79
N PRO A 49 8.41 14.97 -21.30
CA PRO A 49 7.69 15.91 -22.16
C PRO A 49 8.64 16.52 -23.20
N GLY A 50 8.16 16.77 -24.42
CA GLY A 50 8.99 17.27 -25.51
C GLY A 50 9.63 18.64 -25.28
N GLU A 51 9.14 19.43 -24.32
CA GLU A 51 9.71 20.70 -23.89
C GLU A 51 10.75 20.57 -22.76
N SER A 52 10.96 19.37 -22.21
CA SER A 52 11.94 19.14 -21.14
C SER A 52 13.36 19.48 -21.59
N LYS A 53 14.12 20.12 -20.71
CA LYS A 53 15.52 20.49 -20.89
C LYS A 53 16.46 19.59 -20.08
N ALA A 54 15.92 18.59 -19.38
CA ALA A 54 16.70 17.69 -18.55
C ALA A 54 17.75 16.94 -19.38
N VAL A 55 18.96 16.88 -18.87
CA VAL A 55 20.02 16.06 -19.47
C VAL A 55 19.81 14.61 -19.07
N CYS A 56 19.67 13.70 -20.04
CA CYS A 56 19.47 12.28 -19.79
C CYS A 56 20.79 11.49 -19.85
N ILE A 57 21.02 10.64 -18.84
CA ILE A 57 22.21 9.77 -18.74
C ILE A 57 21.76 8.37 -18.37
N ALA A 58 22.11 7.39 -19.19
CA ALA A 58 21.86 5.96 -18.95
C ALA A 58 23.19 5.22 -18.74
N GLY A 59 23.21 4.23 -17.84
CA GLY A 59 24.39 3.43 -17.55
C GLY A 59 25.34 4.05 -16.56
N GLU A 60 26.54 4.45 -16.97
CA GLU A 60 27.57 5.04 -16.10
C GLU A 60 27.41 6.55 -15.98
N LEU A 61 27.35 7.06 -14.73
CA LEU A 61 27.30 8.50 -14.47
C LEU A 61 28.71 9.07 -14.52
N PRO A 62 29.01 10.03 -15.42
CA PRO A 62 30.34 10.68 -15.47
C PRO A 62 30.67 11.37 -14.14
N GLU A 63 31.92 11.21 -13.67
CA GLU A 63 32.41 11.79 -12.41
C GLU A 63 32.24 13.32 -12.37
N GLU A 64 32.51 14.01 -13.46
CA GLU A 64 32.33 15.45 -13.57
C GLU A 64 30.89 15.91 -13.36
N VAL A 65 29.91 15.08 -13.82
CA VAL A 65 28.50 15.34 -13.58
C VAL A 65 28.18 15.06 -12.11
N GLU A 66 28.59 13.89 -11.58
CA GLU A 66 28.39 13.55 -10.17
C GLU A 66 28.89 14.64 -9.23
N LEU A 67 30.11 15.16 -9.49
CA LEU A 67 30.73 16.21 -8.67
C LEU A 67 30.01 17.57 -8.74
N SER A 68 29.27 17.83 -9.82
CA SER A 68 28.51 19.07 -10.00
C SER A 68 27.15 19.12 -9.32
N ILE A 69 26.64 17.97 -8.82
CA ILE A 69 25.30 17.84 -8.25
C ILE A 69 25.23 18.47 -6.85
N GLN A 70 24.17 19.25 -6.61
CA GLN A 70 23.89 19.94 -5.36
C GLN A 70 22.74 19.31 -4.58
N ALA A 71 21.77 18.68 -5.28
CA ALA A 71 20.70 17.91 -4.67
C ALA A 71 20.40 16.66 -5.52
N ALA A 72 19.98 15.58 -4.89
CA ALA A 72 19.56 14.36 -5.58
C ALA A 72 18.16 13.93 -5.13
N VAL A 73 17.33 13.55 -6.10
CA VAL A 73 15.98 13.03 -5.86
C VAL A 73 15.94 11.56 -6.23
N LEU A 74 15.60 10.72 -5.25
CA LEU A 74 15.51 9.27 -5.44
C LEU A 74 14.09 8.83 -5.76
N SER A 75 13.94 8.04 -6.83
CA SER A 75 12.72 7.26 -7.02
C SER A 75 12.59 6.21 -5.91
N PRO A 76 11.37 5.84 -5.45
CA PRO A 76 11.18 4.93 -4.30
C PRO A 76 11.85 3.56 -4.46
N GLY A 77 12.02 3.07 -5.69
CA GLY A 77 12.69 1.81 -5.99
C GLY A 77 14.21 1.85 -5.86
N VAL A 78 14.82 3.03 -5.77
CA VAL A 78 16.28 3.19 -5.63
C VAL A 78 16.66 3.04 -4.16
N PRO A 79 17.57 2.08 -3.80
CA PRO A 79 18.06 1.97 -2.43
C PRO A 79 18.84 3.21 -1.98
N THR A 80 18.63 3.60 -0.72
CA THR A 80 19.27 4.81 -0.15
C THR A 80 20.72 4.60 0.25
N ASP A 81 21.20 3.35 0.22
CA ASP A 81 22.53 2.89 0.65
C ASP A 81 23.46 2.50 -0.52
N ILE A 82 23.05 2.73 -1.76
CA ILE A 82 23.92 2.46 -2.91
C ILE A 82 25.17 3.37 -2.91
N PRO A 83 26.30 2.90 -3.47
CA PRO A 83 27.58 3.64 -3.43
C PRO A 83 27.49 5.08 -3.94
N LEU A 84 26.72 5.33 -5.00
CA LEU A 84 26.50 6.66 -5.56
C LEU A 84 25.85 7.61 -4.54
N VAL A 85 24.75 7.15 -3.89
CA VAL A 85 24.02 7.96 -2.90
C VAL A 85 24.90 8.22 -1.66
N ASN A 86 25.69 7.23 -1.23
CA ASN A 86 26.60 7.39 -0.10
C ASN A 86 27.69 8.43 -0.41
N ARG A 87 28.35 8.38 -1.58
CA ARG A 87 29.34 9.40 -1.99
C ARG A 87 28.74 10.81 -2.05
N MET A 88 27.49 10.93 -2.54
CA MET A 88 26.80 12.23 -2.57
C MET A 88 26.53 12.75 -1.15
N ARG A 89 26.04 11.87 -0.27
CA ARG A 89 25.74 12.20 1.14
C ARG A 89 27.03 12.65 1.87
N ASP A 90 28.14 11.95 1.67
CA ASP A 90 29.45 12.28 2.26
C ASP A 90 29.97 13.66 1.83
N ARG A 91 29.56 14.13 0.64
CA ARG A 91 29.87 15.47 0.14
C ARG A 91 28.85 16.54 0.56
N GLY A 92 27.83 16.15 1.34
CA GLY A 92 26.81 17.09 1.80
C GLY A 92 25.73 17.41 0.74
N VAL A 93 25.59 16.58 -0.34
CA VAL A 93 24.50 16.70 -1.30
C VAL A 93 23.20 16.36 -0.59
N GLN A 94 22.19 17.21 -0.74
CA GLN A 94 20.87 16.96 -0.18
C GLN A 94 20.20 15.79 -0.92
N ILE A 95 19.86 14.74 -0.18
CA ILE A 95 19.17 13.55 -0.72
C ILE A 95 17.70 13.66 -0.38
N LEU A 96 16.83 13.74 -1.37
CA LEU A 96 15.38 13.84 -1.24
C LEU A 96 14.70 12.63 -1.86
N GLY A 97 13.55 12.25 -1.33
CA GLY A 97 12.61 11.36 -2.02
C GLY A 97 11.57 12.13 -2.82
N GLU A 98 10.87 11.45 -3.69
CA GLU A 98 9.79 12.02 -4.50
C GLU A 98 8.69 12.63 -3.60
N ILE A 99 8.35 11.98 -2.47
CA ILE A 99 7.36 12.46 -1.51
C ILE A 99 7.79 13.76 -0.83
N GLU A 100 9.06 13.86 -0.41
CA GLU A 100 9.59 15.09 0.17
C GLU A 100 9.58 16.23 -0.85
N LEU A 101 10.01 15.95 -2.10
CA LEU A 101 10.00 16.94 -3.17
C LEU A 101 8.58 17.44 -3.47
N GLY A 102 7.60 16.53 -3.51
CA GLY A 102 6.19 16.89 -3.66
C GLY A 102 5.71 17.75 -2.50
N PHE A 103 6.02 17.36 -1.26
CA PHE A 103 5.61 18.10 -0.07
C PHE A 103 6.18 19.53 -0.02
N LEU A 104 7.41 19.72 -0.44
CA LEU A 104 8.02 21.07 -0.54
C LEU A 104 7.25 22.02 -1.48
N ALA A 105 6.45 21.49 -2.41
CA ALA A 105 5.61 22.26 -3.32
C ALA A 105 4.13 22.33 -2.88
N GLU A 106 3.74 21.56 -1.86
CA GLU A 106 2.34 21.47 -1.40
C GLU A 106 1.83 22.78 -0.82
N GLN A 107 0.60 23.12 -1.17
CA GLN A 107 -0.08 24.31 -0.66
C GLN A 107 -1.26 23.97 0.27
N GLY A 108 -1.79 22.75 0.18
CA GLY A 108 -2.95 22.29 0.92
C GLY A 108 -2.59 21.49 2.18
N ARG A 109 -3.56 20.74 2.67
CA ARG A 109 -3.40 19.84 3.83
C ARG A 109 -3.05 18.43 3.34
N VAL A 110 -2.14 17.77 4.04
CA VAL A 110 -1.69 16.42 3.70
C VAL A 110 -2.17 15.41 4.74
N ILE A 111 -2.75 14.30 4.24
CA ILE A 111 -3.02 13.07 4.99
C ILE A 111 -2.01 12.03 4.51
N ALA A 112 -1.31 11.35 5.43
CA ALA A 112 -0.34 10.32 5.09
C ALA A 112 -0.69 8.98 5.73
N ILE A 113 -0.90 7.95 4.92
CA ILE A 113 -1.31 6.62 5.37
C ILE A 113 -0.21 5.62 5.04
N THR A 114 0.32 4.96 6.08
CA THR A 114 1.30 3.89 5.97
C THR A 114 0.88 2.65 6.75
N GLY A 115 1.65 1.59 6.63
CA GLY A 115 1.40 0.29 7.25
C GLY A 115 2.00 -0.82 6.39
N THR A 116 2.03 -2.05 6.89
CA THR A 116 2.39 -3.21 6.07
C THR A 116 1.23 -3.52 5.13
N ASN A 117 0.02 -3.69 5.67
CA ASN A 117 -1.20 -4.04 4.93
C ASN A 117 -2.31 -3.00 5.15
N GLY A 118 -3.33 -3.01 4.29
CA GLY A 118 -4.51 -2.14 4.41
C GLY A 118 -4.37 -0.73 3.83
N LYS A 119 -3.15 -0.30 3.49
CA LYS A 119 -2.88 1.06 2.98
C LYS A 119 -3.82 1.47 1.84
N THR A 120 -3.89 0.67 0.79
CA THR A 120 -4.64 1.01 -0.43
C THR A 120 -6.12 1.16 -0.17
N THR A 121 -6.72 0.22 0.58
CA THR A 121 -8.14 0.29 0.96
C THR A 121 -8.41 1.54 1.79
N THR A 122 -7.59 1.78 2.83
CA THR A 122 -7.76 2.95 3.70
C THR A 122 -7.55 4.26 2.94
N THR A 123 -6.53 4.33 2.08
CA THR A 123 -6.23 5.55 1.30
C THR A 123 -7.33 5.83 0.28
N THR A 124 -7.83 4.80 -0.42
CA THR A 124 -8.90 4.96 -1.39
C THR A 124 -10.19 5.39 -0.70
N LEU A 125 -10.59 4.72 0.38
CA LEU A 125 -11.79 5.09 1.15
C LEU A 125 -11.66 6.49 1.73
N THR A 126 -10.52 6.85 2.32
CA THR A 126 -10.25 8.21 2.79
C THR A 126 -10.35 9.22 1.65
N GLY A 127 -9.78 8.91 0.50
CA GLY A 127 -9.88 9.76 -0.71
C GLY A 127 -11.33 10.02 -1.12
N GLU A 128 -12.17 8.98 -1.15
CA GLU A 128 -13.60 9.14 -1.48
C GLU A 128 -14.36 9.96 -0.43
N ILE A 129 -14.04 9.80 0.87
CA ILE A 129 -14.62 10.64 1.93
C ILE A 129 -14.19 12.11 1.76
N MET A 130 -12.90 12.36 1.47
CA MET A 130 -12.40 13.73 1.23
C MET A 130 -13.04 14.35 -0.01
N LYS A 131 -13.18 13.60 -1.11
CA LYS A 131 -13.88 14.06 -2.32
C LYS A 131 -15.34 14.43 -2.05
N ALA A 132 -16.04 13.64 -1.26
CA ALA A 132 -17.43 13.90 -0.89
C ALA A 132 -17.59 15.19 -0.07
N HIS A 133 -16.59 15.55 0.75
CA HIS A 133 -16.66 16.71 1.63
C HIS A 133 -16.02 17.98 1.02
N PHE A 134 -14.82 17.87 0.45
CA PHE A 134 -14.04 19.02 -0.05
C PHE A 134 -14.20 19.26 -1.55
N GLY A 135 -14.77 18.30 -2.29
CA GLY A 135 -14.87 18.29 -3.74
C GLY A 135 -13.77 17.48 -4.43
N ALA A 136 -14.13 16.84 -5.53
CA ALA A 136 -13.21 15.98 -6.28
C ALA A 136 -12.02 16.78 -6.88
N GLU A 137 -12.25 18.03 -7.27
CA GLU A 137 -11.26 18.94 -7.86
C GLU A 137 -10.24 19.47 -6.85
N LYS A 138 -10.53 19.31 -5.53
CA LYS A 138 -9.66 19.73 -4.43
C LYS A 138 -9.01 18.56 -3.69
N THR A 139 -9.32 17.33 -4.09
CA THR A 139 -8.83 16.13 -3.42
C THR A 139 -7.92 15.33 -4.35
N PHE A 140 -6.69 15.13 -3.92
CA PHE A 140 -5.65 14.43 -4.69
C PHE A 140 -5.24 13.16 -3.95
N VAL A 141 -5.33 12.01 -4.61
CA VAL A 141 -4.84 10.73 -4.10
C VAL A 141 -3.51 10.42 -4.77
N VAL A 142 -2.46 10.26 -3.99
CA VAL A 142 -1.08 10.21 -4.50
C VAL A 142 -0.21 9.16 -3.78
N GLY A 143 0.98 8.94 -4.30
CA GLY A 143 2.02 8.16 -3.65
C GLY A 143 2.20 6.76 -4.22
N ASN A 144 2.16 5.74 -3.37
CA ASN A 144 2.35 4.33 -3.78
C ASN A 144 1.17 3.79 -4.62
N ILE A 145 0.05 4.50 -4.63
CA ILE A 145 -1.09 4.33 -5.54
C ILE A 145 -1.45 5.66 -6.20
N GLY A 146 -2.23 5.58 -7.27
CA GLY A 146 -2.60 6.77 -8.04
C GLY A 146 -1.44 7.36 -8.83
N ASN A 147 -1.40 8.68 -8.89
CA ASN A 147 -0.33 9.41 -9.57
C ASN A 147 0.82 9.76 -8.61
N PRO A 148 2.05 9.92 -9.09
CA PRO A 148 3.13 10.49 -8.29
C PRO A 148 2.74 11.83 -7.69
N TYR A 149 3.16 12.07 -6.45
CA TYR A 149 2.85 13.31 -5.75
C TYR A 149 3.39 14.53 -6.50
N THR A 150 4.59 14.42 -7.03
CA THR A 150 5.25 15.46 -7.81
C THR A 150 4.49 15.88 -9.07
N LEU A 151 3.66 15.02 -9.66
CA LEU A 151 2.79 15.37 -10.79
C LEU A 151 1.52 16.09 -10.34
N GLU A 152 0.91 15.66 -9.22
CA GLU A 152 -0.36 16.19 -8.76
C GLU A 152 -0.21 17.50 -7.97
N VAL A 153 0.88 17.67 -7.23
CA VAL A 153 1.10 18.82 -6.34
C VAL A 153 1.04 20.16 -7.04
N THR A 154 1.32 20.20 -8.34
CA THR A 154 1.23 21.45 -9.13
C THR A 154 -0.19 21.97 -9.32
N LYS A 155 -1.21 21.14 -8.98
CA LYS A 155 -2.64 21.45 -9.08
C LYS A 155 -3.22 21.84 -7.72
N THR A 156 -2.46 21.66 -6.62
CA THR A 156 -2.94 21.93 -5.26
C THR A 156 -3.07 23.42 -4.97
N SER A 157 -3.91 23.73 -4.01
CA SER A 157 -4.17 25.07 -3.48
C SER A 157 -4.33 25.02 -1.97
N LYS A 158 -4.46 26.15 -1.31
CA LYS A 158 -4.66 26.23 0.16
C LYS A 158 -5.89 25.46 0.65
N ASP A 159 -6.89 25.28 -0.21
CA ASP A 159 -8.12 24.57 0.11
C ASP A 159 -8.08 23.09 -0.28
N SER A 160 -6.96 22.63 -0.84
CA SER A 160 -6.79 21.23 -1.27
C SER A 160 -6.51 20.29 -0.10
N VAL A 161 -6.84 19.02 -0.32
CA VAL A 161 -6.48 17.91 0.55
C VAL A 161 -5.77 16.84 -0.29
N THR A 162 -4.55 16.54 0.09
CA THR A 162 -3.76 15.47 -0.52
C THR A 162 -3.77 14.24 0.39
N VAL A 163 -4.23 13.10 -0.13
CA VAL A 163 -4.29 11.82 0.58
C VAL A 163 -3.20 10.92 0.00
N GLY A 164 -2.14 10.71 0.76
CA GLY A 164 -0.97 9.94 0.34
C GLY A 164 -0.97 8.51 0.89
N GLU A 165 -0.87 7.50 -0.01
CA GLU A 165 -0.41 6.17 0.37
C GLU A 165 1.12 6.19 0.41
N ILE A 166 1.71 6.08 1.60
CA ILE A 166 3.16 6.23 1.77
C ILE A 166 3.79 4.90 2.19
N SER A 167 4.70 4.41 1.35
CA SER A 167 5.49 3.21 1.65
C SER A 167 6.64 3.54 2.63
N SER A 168 7.19 2.50 3.27
CA SER A 168 8.40 2.66 4.11
C SER A 168 9.60 3.19 3.32
N PHE A 169 9.72 2.82 2.05
CA PHE A 169 10.81 3.31 1.17
C PHE A 169 10.73 4.82 0.92
N GLN A 170 9.52 5.34 0.74
CA GLN A 170 9.30 6.78 0.56
C GLN A 170 9.59 7.57 1.84
N LEU A 171 9.38 6.96 3.01
CA LEU A 171 9.66 7.57 4.32
C LEU A 171 11.15 7.60 4.68
N GLU A 172 12.01 6.80 4.03
CA GLU A 172 13.47 6.83 4.26
C GLU A 172 14.15 8.17 3.90
N THR A 173 13.48 8.99 3.10
CA THR A 173 14.08 10.20 2.50
C THR A 173 13.24 11.46 2.74
N ILE A 174 12.44 11.47 3.80
CA ILE A 174 11.73 12.66 4.26
C ILE A 174 12.61 13.50 5.20
N HIS A 175 12.44 14.83 5.16
CA HIS A 175 13.19 15.79 5.98
C HIS A 175 12.31 16.83 6.64
N THR A 176 11.22 17.23 5.96
CA THR A 176 10.28 18.25 6.42
C THR A 176 8.82 17.80 6.26
N PHE A 177 8.60 16.59 5.74
CA PHE A 177 7.28 16.05 5.45
C PHE A 177 6.40 16.08 6.71
N HIS A 178 5.33 16.88 6.68
CA HIS A 178 4.47 17.17 7.82
C HIS A 178 3.00 17.01 7.44
N PRO A 179 2.42 15.81 7.53
CA PRO A 179 0.98 15.61 7.36
C PRO A 179 0.22 16.14 8.58
N VAL A 180 -0.94 16.76 8.37
CA VAL A 180 -1.82 17.18 9.48
C VAL A 180 -2.55 16.00 10.13
N VAL A 181 -2.75 14.92 9.35
CA VAL A 181 -3.23 13.63 9.85
C VAL A 181 -2.34 12.54 9.26
N SER A 182 -1.77 11.69 10.10
CA SER A 182 -1.07 10.47 9.68
C SER A 182 -1.78 9.22 10.20
N ALA A 183 -1.50 8.08 9.59
CA ALA A 183 -1.95 6.77 10.08
C ALA A 183 -0.88 5.71 9.89
N ILE A 184 -0.70 4.83 10.89
CA ILE A 184 0.07 3.60 10.80
C ILE A 184 -0.88 2.44 11.10
N LEU A 185 -1.31 1.74 10.05
CA LEU A 185 -2.37 0.74 10.16
C LEU A 185 -1.93 -0.54 10.88
N ASN A 186 -0.71 -0.96 10.61
CA ASN A 186 -0.06 -2.14 11.22
C ASN A 186 1.40 -2.19 10.79
N ILE A 187 2.22 -2.93 11.56
CA ILE A 187 3.60 -3.24 11.21
C ILE A 187 3.81 -4.72 11.47
N THR A 188 4.02 -5.48 10.41
CA THR A 188 4.31 -6.91 10.41
C THR A 188 5.50 -7.18 9.48
N PRO A 189 6.25 -8.28 9.64
CA PRO A 189 7.47 -8.52 8.87
C PRO A 189 7.23 -8.46 7.35
N ASP A 190 7.87 -7.51 6.68
CA ASP A 190 7.91 -7.40 5.22
C ASP A 190 9.14 -6.58 4.80
N HIS A 191 9.59 -6.73 3.56
CA HIS A 191 10.69 -5.94 2.98
C HIS A 191 12.01 -5.95 3.78
N LEU A 192 12.30 -7.01 4.56
CA LEU A 192 13.54 -7.11 5.34
C LEU A 192 14.79 -7.24 4.48
N ASN A 193 14.64 -7.64 3.21
CA ASN A 193 15.71 -7.58 2.22
C ASN A 193 16.17 -6.13 1.91
N ARG A 194 15.34 -5.12 2.20
CA ARG A 194 15.63 -3.68 2.04
C ARG A 194 16.01 -3.03 3.36
N HIS A 195 15.19 -3.25 4.40
CA HIS A 195 15.38 -2.59 5.70
C HIS A 195 16.37 -3.33 6.62
N HIS A 196 16.75 -4.58 6.28
CA HIS A 196 17.66 -5.46 7.01
C HIS A 196 17.15 -5.94 8.36
N THR A 197 16.54 -5.08 9.17
CA THR A 197 15.98 -5.44 10.49
C THR A 197 14.56 -4.93 10.68
N MET A 198 13.82 -5.55 11.62
CA MET A 198 12.49 -5.06 11.98
C MET A 198 12.54 -3.68 12.63
N GLU A 199 13.56 -3.38 13.42
CA GLU A 199 13.74 -2.09 14.07
C GLU A 199 13.87 -0.96 13.02
N ALA A 200 14.64 -1.19 11.95
CA ALA A 200 14.78 -0.22 10.85
C ALA A 200 13.46 -0.06 10.08
N TYR A 201 12.72 -1.15 9.86
CA TYR A 201 11.42 -1.12 9.19
C TYR A 201 10.37 -0.37 10.02
N VAL A 202 10.32 -0.61 11.33
CA VAL A 202 9.46 0.10 12.29
C VAL A 202 9.80 1.59 12.28
N ALA A 203 11.07 1.95 12.45
CA ALA A 203 11.54 3.34 12.47
C ALA A 203 11.18 4.06 11.15
N ALA A 204 11.33 3.39 10.00
CA ALA A 204 10.95 3.95 8.71
C ALA A 204 9.46 4.30 8.65
N LYS A 205 8.56 3.44 9.18
CA LYS A 205 7.12 3.74 9.19
C LYS A 205 6.74 4.81 10.21
N GLU A 206 7.32 4.79 11.40
CA GLU A 206 7.08 5.80 12.44
C GLU A 206 7.53 7.21 12.00
N ALA A 207 8.48 7.30 11.07
CA ALA A 207 8.92 8.56 10.50
C ALA A 207 7.78 9.36 9.84
N VAL A 208 6.65 8.73 9.47
CA VAL A 208 5.47 9.46 8.95
C VAL A 208 4.98 10.57 9.89
N ALA A 209 5.20 10.40 11.20
CA ALA A 209 4.79 11.35 12.23
C ALA A 209 5.95 12.23 12.76
N SER A 210 7.18 12.08 12.24
CA SER A 210 8.39 12.68 12.83
C SER A 210 8.35 14.22 12.92
N HIS A 211 7.65 14.88 12.01
CA HIS A 211 7.52 16.35 11.97
C HIS A 211 6.13 16.83 12.46
N GLN A 212 5.26 15.93 12.89
CA GLN A 212 3.98 16.27 13.49
C GLN A 212 4.17 16.88 14.90
N THR A 213 3.13 17.57 15.36
CA THR A 213 3.05 18.21 16.67
C THR A 213 1.77 17.76 17.39
N LYS A 214 1.55 18.17 18.63
CA LYS A 214 0.33 17.88 19.37
C LYS A 214 -0.95 18.48 18.76
N ASN A 215 -0.82 19.36 17.78
CA ASN A 215 -1.95 19.89 17.00
C ASN A 215 -2.36 18.97 15.85
N ASP A 216 -1.51 18.02 15.51
CA ASP A 216 -1.73 17.04 14.44
C ASP A 216 -2.24 15.72 15.02
N ILE A 217 -2.77 14.84 14.17
CA ILE A 217 -3.33 13.57 14.58
C ILE A 217 -2.52 12.42 13.97
N CYS A 218 -2.25 11.38 14.77
CA CYS A 218 -1.71 10.12 14.32
C CYS A 218 -2.66 8.98 14.67
N VAL A 219 -3.26 8.35 13.66
CA VAL A 219 -4.18 7.22 13.83
C VAL A 219 -3.38 5.92 13.91
N LEU A 220 -3.58 5.14 14.98
CA LEU A 220 -2.77 3.98 15.31
C LEU A 220 -3.62 2.77 15.70
N ASN A 221 -3.23 1.58 15.25
CA ASN A 221 -3.87 0.33 15.60
C ASN A 221 -3.41 -0.13 17.00
N TYR A 222 -4.36 -0.25 17.93
CA TYR A 222 -4.08 -0.72 19.29
C TYR A 222 -3.75 -2.22 19.35
N ASP A 223 -4.24 -3.00 18.40
CA ASP A 223 -4.04 -4.46 18.36
C ASP A 223 -2.66 -4.86 17.84
N ASN A 224 -1.92 -3.94 17.23
CA ASN A 224 -0.54 -4.16 16.78
C ASN A 224 0.46 -3.61 17.80
N ASP A 225 1.36 -4.44 18.30
CA ASP A 225 2.29 -4.09 19.38
C ASP A 225 3.15 -2.88 19.06
N TYR A 226 3.69 -2.79 17.84
CA TYR A 226 4.55 -1.68 17.43
C TYR A 226 3.80 -0.34 17.41
N THR A 227 2.60 -0.32 16.84
CA THR A 227 1.81 0.92 16.77
C THR A 227 1.23 1.32 18.13
N ARG A 228 0.87 0.33 18.97
CA ARG A 228 0.45 0.58 20.36
C ARG A 228 1.58 1.19 21.18
N ASP A 229 2.79 0.65 21.09
CA ASP A 229 3.96 1.19 21.79
C ASP A 229 4.33 2.59 21.27
N PHE A 230 4.18 2.83 19.96
CA PHE A 230 4.43 4.14 19.37
C PHE A 230 3.46 5.19 19.91
N ALA A 231 2.22 4.87 20.22
CA ALA A 231 1.24 5.81 20.74
C ALA A 231 1.75 6.58 21.99
N GLY A 232 2.53 5.91 22.85
CA GLY A 232 3.09 6.51 24.07
C GLY A 232 4.20 7.56 23.81
N ARG A 233 4.81 7.58 22.64
CA ARG A 233 5.94 8.45 22.27
C ARG A 233 5.70 9.26 20.98
N CYS A 234 4.51 9.12 20.41
CA CYS A 234 4.13 9.83 19.19
C CYS A 234 4.15 11.36 19.41
N PRO A 235 4.78 12.14 18.53
CA PRO A 235 4.80 13.59 18.64
C PRO A 235 3.42 14.22 18.41
N ALA A 236 2.56 13.59 17.60
CA ALA A 236 1.18 13.99 17.36
C ALA A 236 0.24 13.55 18.51
N THR A 237 -1.03 13.94 18.43
CA THR A 237 -2.09 13.40 19.27
C THR A 237 -2.50 12.04 18.72
N PRO A 238 -2.29 10.92 19.45
CA PRO A 238 -2.68 9.61 18.99
C PRO A 238 -4.18 9.42 19.06
N VAL A 239 -4.77 8.85 18.02
CA VAL A 239 -6.14 8.35 17.97
C VAL A 239 -6.09 6.86 17.70
N LEU A 240 -6.65 6.06 18.61
CA LEU A 240 -6.53 4.61 18.57
C LEU A 240 -7.75 3.95 17.93
N PHE A 241 -7.52 2.84 17.25
CA PHE A 241 -8.59 1.92 16.86
C PHE A 241 -8.23 0.48 17.20
N SER A 242 -9.24 -0.37 17.43
CA SER A 242 -9.06 -1.77 17.79
C SER A 242 -10.23 -2.63 17.31
N SER A 243 -9.94 -3.80 16.79
CA SER A 243 -10.95 -4.82 16.48
C SER A 243 -11.09 -5.89 17.57
N HIS A 244 -10.17 -5.90 18.55
CA HIS A 244 -10.11 -6.91 19.62
C HIS A 244 -10.30 -6.37 21.03
N HIS A 245 -10.12 -5.06 21.24
CA HIS A 245 -10.18 -4.43 22.56
C HIS A 245 -11.15 -3.25 22.58
N GLU A 246 -11.91 -3.11 23.64
CA GLU A 246 -12.70 -1.91 23.91
C GLU A 246 -11.79 -0.80 24.44
N LEU A 247 -11.96 0.42 23.92
CA LEU A 247 -11.12 1.55 24.22
C LEU A 247 -11.92 2.65 24.96
N GLU A 248 -11.34 3.24 25.99
CA GLU A 248 -11.92 4.41 26.66
C GLU A 248 -11.93 5.65 25.74
N ASN A 249 -10.92 5.75 24.87
CA ASN A 249 -10.79 6.79 23.86
C ASN A 249 -10.36 6.17 22.53
N GLY A 250 -11.19 6.30 21.49
CA GLY A 250 -10.89 5.78 20.16
C GLY A 250 -12.08 5.10 19.48
N TYR A 251 -11.77 4.22 18.55
CA TYR A 251 -12.76 3.45 17.78
C TYR A 251 -12.54 1.97 18.00
N PHE A 252 -13.61 1.22 18.22
CA PHE A 252 -13.45 -0.21 18.41
C PHE A 252 -14.66 -1.01 17.91
N LEU A 253 -14.42 -2.30 17.69
CA LEU A 253 -15.45 -3.25 17.32
C LEU A 253 -15.99 -3.92 18.59
N ARG A 254 -17.33 -3.88 18.79
CA ARG A 254 -18.04 -4.67 19.80
C ARG A 254 -19.12 -5.48 19.11
N GLY A 255 -18.96 -6.81 19.09
CA GLY A 255 -19.80 -7.68 18.25
C GLY A 255 -19.73 -7.25 16.79
N ASP A 256 -20.86 -6.90 16.21
CA ASP A 256 -20.97 -6.44 14.82
C ASP A 256 -21.06 -4.90 14.70
N LYS A 257 -20.71 -4.15 15.76
CA LYS A 257 -20.86 -2.70 15.80
C LYS A 257 -19.53 -1.99 15.94
N ILE A 258 -19.30 -0.98 15.09
CA ILE A 258 -18.22 -0.02 15.30
C ILE A 258 -18.71 1.04 16.28
N ILE A 259 -17.97 1.18 17.37
CA ILE A 259 -18.24 2.12 18.48
C ILE A 259 -17.15 3.19 18.48
N LYS A 260 -17.55 4.44 18.67
CA LYS A 260 -16.66 5.53 19.06
C LYS A 260 -16.80 5.78 20.55
N SER A 261 -15.70 5.88 21.28
CA SER A 261 -15.66 6.24 22.69
C SER A 261 -14.80 7.49 22.90
N VAL A 262 -15.27 8.39 23.72
CA VAL A 262 -14.55 9.60 24.16
C VAL A 262 -14.73 9.74 25.67
N ASN A 263 -13.65 9.52 26.43
CA ASN A 263 -13.67 9.50 27.90
C ASN A 263 -14.74 8.54 28.46
N GLY A 264 -14.93 7.40 27.81
CA GLY A 264 -15.91 6.38 28.18
C GLY A 264 -17.36 6.68 27.75
N GLU A 265 -17.63 7.84 27.13
CA GLU A 265 -18.92 8.11 26.48
C GLU A 265 -18.94 7.47 25.09
N GLU A 266 -19.81 6.48 24.90
CA GLU A 266 -19.87 5.64 23.71
C GLU A 266 -20.97 6.08 22.75
N THR A 267 -20.66 6.00 21.46
CA THR A 267 -21.60 6.20 20.36
C THR A 267 -21.47 5.05 19.37
N GLU A 268 -22.56 4.33 19.11
CA GLU A 268 -22.65 3.36 18.03
C GLU A 268 -22.66 4.10 16.70
N LEU A 269 -21.71 3.79 15.80
CA LEU A 269 -21.58 4.45 14.50
C LEU A 269 -22.24 3.66 13.38
N MET A 270 -22.00 2.34 13.33
CA MET A 270 -22.48 1.49 12.23
C MET A 270 -22.45 0.01 12.57
N ASP A 271 -23.21 -0.77 11.83
CA ASP A 271 -23.25 -2.23 11.83
C ASP A 271 -22.46 -2.75 10.61
N ILE A 272 -21.42 -3.55 10.85
CA ILE A 272 -20.51 -4.02 9.79
C ILE A 272 -21.19 -4.88 8.73
N HIS A 273 -22.27 -5.60 9.07
CA HIS A 273 -23.00 -6.45 8.13
C HIS A 273 -24.07 -5.71 7.31
N LYS A 274 -24.54 -4.56 7.83
CA LYS A 274 -25.58 -3.75 7.15
C LYS A 274 -25.01 -2.58 6.38
N ASP A 275 -23.95 -1.99 6.92
CA ASP A 275 -23.42 -0.70 6.46
C ASP A 275 -22.09 -0.83 5.69
N MET A 276 -21.49 -2.04 5.61
CA MET A 276 -20.25 -2.28 4.87
C MET A 276 -20.43 -3.30 3.75
N ASN A 277 -19.84 -3.00 2.59
CA ASN A 277 -19.72 -3.95 1.48
C ASN A 277 -18.34 -4.65 1.44
N LEU A 278 -17.50 -4.40 2.42
CA LEU A 278 -16.18 -5.00 2.55
C LEU A 278 -16.24 -6.23 3.45
N VAL A 279 -15.51 -7.27 3.12
CA VAL A 279 -15.45 -8.50 3.91
C VAL A 279 -14.15 -8.61 4.70
N GLY A 280 -14.20 -9.21 5.88
CA GLY A 280 -13.05 -9.52 6.72
C GLY A 280 -12.72 -8.45 7.76
N LEU A 281 -12.18 -8.91 8.90
CA LEU A 281 -11.86 -8.06 10.05
C LEU A 281 -10.81 -6.99 9.71
N CYS A 282 -9.84 -7.31 8.84
CA CYS A 282 -8.86 -6.35 8.36
C CYS A 282 -9.52 -5.14 7.66
N ASN A 283 -10.65 -5.35 6.98
CA ASN A 283 -11.38 -4.25 6.36
C ASN A 283 -12.22 -3.47 7.37
N VAL A 284 -12.67 -4.07 8.46
CA VAL A 284 -13.27 -3.34 9.59
C VAL A 284 -12.23 -2.40 10.21
N GLU A 285 -11.01 -2.86 10.40
CA GLU A 285 -9.87 -2.04 10.86
C GLU A 285 -9.57 -0.89 9.89
N ASN A 286 -9.52 -1.17 8.58
CA ASN A 286 -9.31 -0.14 7.55
C ASN A 286 -10.41 0.94 7.58
N VAL A 287 -11.66 0.53 7.80
CA VAL A 287 -12.81 1.44 7.93
C VAL A 287 -12.71 2.28 9.20
N MET A 288 -12.39 1.68 10.36
CA MET A 288 -12.18 2.42 11.61
C MET A 288 -11.05 3.45 11.46
N ALA A 289 -9.95 3.07 10.82
CA ALA A 289 -8.85 3.99 10.54
C ALA A 289 -9.30 5.15 9.62
N ALA A 290 -10.06 4.86 8.55
CA ALA A 290 -10.58 5.90 7.64
C ALA A 290 -11.56 6.84 8.35
N ILE A 291 -12.43 6.34 9.25
CA ILE A 291 -13.31 7.15 10.09
C ILE A 291 -12.48 8.11 10.96
N ALA A 292 -11.47 7.57 11.66
CA ALA A 292 -10.61 8.35 12.55
C ALA A 292 -9.83 9.44 11.78
N ILE A 293 -9.29 9.11 10.61
CA ILE A 293 -8.61 10.07 9.73
C ILE A 293 -9.56 11.17 9.27
N ALA A 294 -10.74 10.79 8.79
CA ALA A 294 -11.71 11.74 8.26
C ALA A 294 -12.27 12.67 9.33
N GLU A 295 -12.52 12.16 10.53
CA GLU A 295 -12.92 12.99 11.67
C GLU A 295 -11.80 13.93 12.11
N GLY A 296 -10.53 13.46 12.05
CA GLY A 296 -9.35 14.32 12.25
C GLY A 296 -9.27 15.47 11.25
N MET A 297 -9.81 15.30 10.06
CA MET A 297 -9.96 16.34 9.03
C MET A 297 -11.25 17.16 9.19
N GLN A 298 -11.99 16.95 10.26
CA GLN A 298 -13.25 17.64 10.60
C GLN A 298 -14.39 17.36 9.59
N VAL A 299 -14.38 16.19 8.92
CA VAL A 299 -15.49 15.76 8.07
C VAL A 299 -16.66 15.33 8.94
N PRO A 300 -17.92 15.80 8.68
CA PRO A 300 -19.09 15.37 9.42
C PRO A 300 -19.31 13.85 9.36
N MET A 301 -19.64 13.24 10.49
CA MET A 301 -19.83 11.79 10.60
C MET A 301 -20.88 11.25 9.61
N GLU A 302 -21.94 12.01 9.35
CA GLU A 302 -22.97 11.63 8.35
C GLU A 302 -22.37 11.45 6.94
N THR A 303 -21.48 12.36 6.53
CA THR A 303 -20.77 12.26 5.24
C THR A 303 -19.87 11.02 5.21
N ILE A 304 -19.13 10.78 6.30
CA ILE A 304 -18.23 9.62 6.44
C ILE A 304 -19.02 8.32 6.26
N LEU A 305 -20.08 8.15 7.04
CA LEU A 305 -20.90 6.93 7.02
C LEU A 305 -21.64 6.74 5.68
N THR A 306 -22.06 7.82 5.03
CA THR A 306 -22.69 7.75 3.71
C THR A 306 -21.74 7.20 2.66
N VAL A 307 -20.48 7.66 2.66
CA VAL A 307 -19.46 7.15 1.73
C VAL A 307 -19.14 5.69 2.02
N ILE A 308 -18.96 5.31 3.30
CA ILE A 308 -18.64 3.93 3.68
C ILE A 308 -19.72 2.95 3.19
N ARG A 309 -21.01 3.30 3.32
CA ARG A 309 -22.12 2.46 2.84
C ARG A 309 -22.10 2.21 1.33
N GLY A 310 -21.58 3.16 0.56
CA GLY A 310 -21.44 3.04 -0.90
C GLY A 310 -20.10 2.47 -1.37
N PHE A 311 -19.14 2.29 -0.46
CA PHE A 311 -17.79 1.88 -0.83
C PHE A 311 -17.68 0.36 -1.02
N HIS A 312 -17.04 -0.06 -2.09
CA HIS A 312 -16.76 -1.45 -2.42
C HIS A 312 -15.27 -1.74 -2.36
N ALA A 313 -14.92 -3.03 -2.29
CA ALA A 313 -13.53 -3.45 -2.23
C ALA A 313 -12.72 -2.87 -3.39
N VAL A 314 -11.51 -2.45 -3.09
CA VAL A 314 -10.54 -2.06 -4.11
C VAL A 314 -10.20 -3.29 -4.93
N GLU A 315 -10.12 -3.12 -6.23
CA GLU A 315 -9.83 -4.18 -7.17
C GLU A 315 -8.59 -4.99 -6.74
N HIS A 316 -8.67 -6.30 -6.81
CA HIS A 316 -7.63 -7.27 -6.41
C HIS A 316 -7.34 -7.36 -4.90
N GLN A 317 -8.17 -6.82 -4.01
CA GLN A 317 -7.99 -6.87 -2.55
C GLN A 317 -9.24 -7.46 -1.88
N ILE A 318 -9.26 -8.77 -1.70
CA ILE A 318 -10.40 -9.54 -1.18
C ILE A 318 -11.70 -9.12 -1.90
N GLU A 319 -11.58 -8.86 -3.20
CA GLU A 319 -12.65 -8.39 -4.07
C GLU A 319 -13.62 -9.54 -4.36
N PHE A 320 -14.89 -9.39 -4.02
CA PHE A 320 -15.92 -10.31 -4.49
C PHE A 320 -16.13 -10.11 -5.99
N VAL A 321 -15.95 -11.16 -6.77
CA VAL A 321 -16.06 -11.11 -8.23
C VAL A 321 -17.45 -11.49 -8.70
N ALA A 322 -17.92 -12.69 -8.33
CA ALA A 322 -19.24 -13.19 -8.68
C ALA A 322 -19.56 -14.48 -7.92
N THR A 323 -20.85 -14.84 -7.89
CA THR A 323 -21.30 -16.18 -7.56
C THR A 323 -21.61 -16.92 -8.85
N LYS A 324 -20.99 -18.07 -9.08
CA LYS A 324 -21.19 -18.92 -10.26
C LYS A 324 -21.46 -20.37 -9.81
N GLY A 325 -22.54 -20.97 -10.29
CA GLY A 325 -22.90 -22.33 -9.87
C GLY A 325 -23.06 -22.50 -8.35
N GLY A 326 -23.43 -21.45 -7.63
CA GLY A 326 -23.53 -21.43 -6.16
C GLY A 326 -22.19 -21.34 -5.41
N VAL A 327 -21.08 -21.10 -6.10
CA VAL A 327 -19.73 -20.86 -5.57
C VAL A 327 -19.41 -19.37 -5.63
N ASP A 328 -18.90 -18.82 -4.52
CA ASP A 328 -18.45 -17.44 -4.46
C ASP A 328 -16.97 -17.33 -4.84
N TYR A 329 -16.63 -16.39 -5.72
CA TYR A 329 -15.27 -16.17 -6.19
C TYR A 329 -14.73 -14.84 -5.67
N TYR A 330 -13.54 -14.89 -5.03
CA TYR A 330 -12.87 -13.75 -4.45
C TYR A 330 -11.47 -13.55 -5.04
N ASN A 331 -11.16 -12.34 -5.43
CA ASN A 331 -9.89 -11.93 -5.99
C ASN A 331 -9.08 -11.13 -4.96
N ASP A 332 -8.05 -11.76 -4.43
CA ASP A 332 -7.05 -11.13 -3.56
C ASP A 332 -5.65 -11.28 -4.18
N SER A 333 -5.55 -11.02 -5.48
CA SER A 333 -4.29 -11.13 -6.22
C SER A 333 -3.19 -10.22 -5.64
N LYS A 334 -3.55 -9.16 -4.93
CA LYS A 334 -2.62 -8.27 -4.22
C LYS A 334 -2.07 -8.89 -2.93
N GLY A 335 -2.59 -10.02 -2.46
CA GLY A 335 -2.03 -10.83 -1.37
C GLY A 335 -0.68 -11.47 -1.74
N THR A 336 0.35 -10.64 -1.93
CA THR A 336 1.67 -11.02 -2.45
C THR A 336 2.68 -11.40 -1.37
N ASN A 337 2.24 -11.49 -0.13
CA ASN A 337 3.01 -11.98 1.01
C ASN A 337 2.11 -12.84 1.93
N PRO A 338 2.69 -13.69 2.81
CA PRO A 338 1.93 -14.57 3.69
C PRO A 338 0.97 -13.82 4.61
N ASP A 339 1.36 -12.70 5.20
CA ASP A 339 0.54 -11.93 6.12
C ASP A 339 -0.74 -11.38 5.45
N ALA A 340 -0.62 -10.83 4.24
CA ALA A 340 -1.78 -10.42 3.47
C ALA A 340 -2.71 -11.61 3.14
N ALA A 341 -2.14 -12.76 2.75
CA ALA A 341 -2.91 -13.95 2.42
C ALA A 341 -3.61 -14.57 3.65
N ILE A 342 -3.03 -14.44 4.85
CA ILE A 342 -3.69 -14.77 6.12
C ILE A 342 -4.99 -13.96 6.28
N GLN A 343 -4.96 -12.66 5.98
CA GLN A 343 -6.16 -11.82 6.05
C GLN A 343 -7.20 -12.24 5.01
N GLY A 344 -6.77 -12.62 3.80
CA GLY A 344 -7.63 -13.18 2.77
C GLY A 344 -8.39 -14.42 3.26
N ILE A 345 -7.68 -15.38 3.89
CA ILE A 345 -8.31 -16.61 4.44
C ILE A 345 -9.23 -16.26 5.63
N LYS A 346 -8.78 -15.42 6.54
CA LYS A 346 -9.58 -15.01 7.70
C LYS A 346 -10.89 -14.34 7.30
N ALA A 347 -10.91 -13.64 6.17
CA ALA A 347 -12.10 -12.98 5.63
C ALA A 347 -13.15 -13.97 5.08
N MET A 348 -12.76 -15.22 4.79
CA MET A 348 -13.68 -16.21 4.26
C MET A 348 -14.61 -16.78 5.34
N SER A 349 -15.90 -16.85 5.02
CA SER A 349 -16.95 -17.42 5.87
C SER A 349 -17.44 -18.79 5.38
N LYS A 350 -17.00 -19.24 4.19
CA LYS A 350 -17.38 -20.50 3.55
C LYS A 350 -16.18 -21.44 3.43
N PRO A 351 -16.37 -22.77 3.30
CA PRO A 351 -15.28 -23.66 2.93
C PRO A 351 -14.64 -23.20 1.62
N THR A 352 -13.31 -23.08 1.60
CA THR A 352 -12.59 -22.34 0.56
C THR A 352 -11.62 -23.22 -0.19
N VAL A 353 -11.67 -23.19 -1.53
CA VAL A 353 -10.59 -23.65 -2.41
C VAL A 353 -9.64 -22.47 -2.60
N LEU A 354 -8.41 -22.62 -2.15
CA LEU A 354 -7.41 -21.56 -2.10
C LEU A 354 -6.38 -21.70 -3.20
N ILE A 355 -6.12 -20.64 -3.96
CA ILE A 355 -5.02 -20.56 -4.92
C ILE A 355 -3.82 -19.93 -4.23
N GLY A 356 -2.70 -20.68 -4.17
CA GLY A 356 -1.44 -20.26 -3.57
C GLY A 356 -0.24 -20.40 -4.52
N GLY A 357 0.85 -19.68 -4.20
CA GLY A 357 2.12 -19.78 -4.89
C GLY A 357 2.39 -18.70 -5.95
N GLY A 358 3.60 -18.69 -6.43
CA GLY A 358 4.12 -17.68 -7.35
C GLY A 358 5.65 -17.58 -7.28
N TYR A 359 6.19 -16.35 -7.31
CA TYR A 359 7.61 -16.05 -7.21
C TYR A 359 8.10 -16.12 -5.76
N ASP A 360 9.27 -16.70 -5.52
CA ASP A 360 9.86 -16.85 -4.19
C ASP A 360 10.62 -15.59 -3.74
N LYS A 361 10.04 -14.87 -2.77
CA LYS A 361 10.68 -13.79 -2.03
C LYS A 361 11.42 -14.29 -0.78
N GLN A 362 11.66 -15.59 -0.66
CA GLN A 362 12.23 -16.27 0.52
C GLN A 362 11.36 -16.15 1.76
N SER A 363 10.04 -16.06 1.58
CA SER A 363 9.08 -16.01 2.69
C SER A 363 8.94 -17.38 3.36
N GLU A 364 8.62 -17.37 4.66
CA GLU A 364 8.16 -18.54 5.41
C GLU A 364 6.62 -18.62 5.34
N TYR A 365 6.06 -19.83 5.39
CA TYR A 365 4.64 -20.05 5.16
C TYR A 365 3.91 -20.70 6.35
N ASP A 366 4.60 -20.97 7.46
CA ASP A 366 4.10 -21.70 8.60
C ASP A 366 2.84 -21.05 9.18
N GLU A 367 2.88 -19.76 9.48
CA GLU A 367 1.73 -19.00 10.02
C GLU A 367 0.56 -18.93 9.02
N TRP A 368 0.87 -18.87 7.71
CA TRP A 368 -0.16 -18.85 6.69
C TRP A 368 -0.90 -20.19 6.65
N ILE A 369 -0.18 -21.31 6.72
CA ILE A 369 -0.79 -22.66 6.76
C ILE A 369 -1.59 -22.84 8.06
N ASP A 370 -1.06 -22.41 9.20
CA ASP A 370 -1.76 -22.47 10.49
C ASP A 370 -3.07 -21.66 10.48
N SER A 371 -3.11 -20.57 9.71
CA SER A 371 -4.31 -19.74 9.59
C SER A 371 -5.48 -20.39 8.81
N PHE A 372 -5.26 -21.56 8.20
CA PHE A 372 -6.32 -22.27 7.47
C PHE A 372 -7.50 -22.65 8.35
N ASP A 373 -7.25 -23.00 9.61
CA ASP A 373 -8.26 -23.22 10.68
C ASP A 373 -9.54 -23.94 10.20
N GLY A 374 -9.37 -24.99 9.43
CA GLY A 374 -10.47 -25.77 8.85
C GLY A 374 -11.25 -25.08 7.71
N LYS A 375 -10.99 -23.83 7.40
CA LYS A 375 -11.66 -23.07 6.32
C LYS A 375 -11.19 -23.51 4.93
N VAL A 376 -9.89 -23.81 4.77
CA VAL A 376 -9.32 -24.23 3.49
C VAL A 376 -9.66 -25.70 3.21
N LYS A 377 -10.50 -25.92 2.23
CA LYS A 377 -10.95 -27.24 1.77
C LYS A 377 -9.89 -27.92 0.89
N CYS A 378 -9.22 -27.15 0.05
CA CYS A 378 -8.15 -27.59 -0.83
C CYS A 378 -7.22 -26.42 -1.15
N LEU A 379 -5.92 -26.67 -1.18
CA LEU A 379 -4.89 -25.73 -1.61
C LEU A 379 -4.41 -26.11 -3.02
N VAL A 380 -4.62 -25.23 -3.99
CA VAL A 380 -4.15 -25.38 -5.37
C VAL A 380 -2.91 -24.52 -5.54
N LEU A 381 -1.79 -25.14 -5.83
CA LEU A 381 -0.47 -24.52 -5.87
C LEU A 381 0.08 -24.38 -7.27
N ILE A 382 0.65 -23.19 -7.55
CA ILE A 382 1.22 -22.83 -8.85
C ILE A 382 2.53 -22.06 -8.67
N GLY A 383 3.36 -22.08 -9.70
CA GLY A 383 4.59 -21.26 -9.76
C GLY A 383 5.78 -21.84 -8.99
N GLN A 384 6.79 -21.00 -8.79
CA GLN A 384 8.10 -21.40 -8.28
C GLN A 384 8.05 -21.95 -6.85
N THR A 385 7.17 -21.40 -6.00
CA THR A 385 7.07 -21.73 -4.57
C THR A 385 6.24 -22.98 -4.26
N ARG A 386 5.59 -23.59 -5.25
CA ARG A 386 4.60 -24.64 -5.07
C ARG A 386 5.07 -25.81 -4.20
N GLU A 387 6.31 -26.30 -4.43
CA GLU A 387 6.84 -27.43 -3.68
C GLU A 387 7.19 -27.03 -2.23
N LYS A 388 7.80 -25.85 -2.03
CA LYS A 388 8.12 -25.29 -0.71
C LYS A 388 6.87 -25.12 0.14
N ILE A 389 5.81 -24.58 -0.43
CA ILE A 389 4.52 -24.40 0.26
C ILE A 389 3.89 -25.76 0.56
N ALA A 390 3.90 -26.70 -0.38
CA ALA A 390 3.35 -28.03 -0.16
C ALA A 390 4.08 -28.81 0.93
N GLU A 391 5.40 -28.68 1.02
CA GLU A 391 6.19 -29.28 2.08
C GLU A 391 5.83 -28.67 3.44
N CYS A 392 5.75 -27.34 3.53
CA CYS A 392 5.32 -26.64 4.73
C CYS A 392 3.91 -27.08 5.14
N ALA A 393 2.95 -27.12 4.21
CA ALA A 393 1.57 -27.53 4.51
C ALA A 393 1.49 -28.95 5.09
N ARG A 394 2.24 -29.90 4.51
CA ARG A 394 2.29 -31.27 5.03
C ARG A 394 2.91 -31.37 6.42
N LYS A 395 3.95 -30.56 6.73
CA LYS A 395 4.53 -30.48 8.08
C LYS A 395 3.51 -30.01 9.12
N HIS A 396 2.57 -29.16 8.73
CA HIS A 396 1.46 -28.65 9.55
C HIS A 396 0.20 -29.53 9.46
N GLY A 397 0.30 -30.72 8.85
CA GLY A 397 -0.81 -31.70 8.80
C GLY A 397 -1.87 -31.39 7.74
N PHE A 398 -1.58 -30.52 6.77
CA PHE A 398 -2.50 -30.22 5.68
C PHE A 398 -2.08 -30.94 4.38
N ASP A 399 -2.86 -31.96 4.00
CA ASP A 399 -2.55 -32.86 2.86
C ASP A 399 -3.45 -32.65 1.63
N LYS A 400 -4.49 -31.80 1.75
CA LYS A 400 -5.44 -31.55 0.65
C LYS A 400 -4.85 -30.59 -0.38
N ILE A 401 -3.80 -31.01 -1.08
CA ILE A 401 -3.01 -30.19 -2.00
C ILE A 401 -3.23 -30.69 -3.42
N ARG A 402 -3.26 -29.76 -4.38
CA ARG A 402 -3.23 -30.01 -5.82
C ARG A 402 -2.18 -29.08 -6.45
N PHE A 403 -1.55 -29.54 -7.52
CA PHE A 403 -0.60 -28.78 -8.30
C PHE A 403 -1.17 -28.47 -9.68
N ALA A 404 -0.86 -27.31 -10.20
CA ALA A 404 -1.14 -26.91 -11.56
C ALA A 404 0.15 -26.41 -12.23
N ASP A 405 0.31 -26.70 -13.51
CA ASP A 405 1.47 -26.26 -14.28
C ASP A 405 1.19 -24.93 -15.01
N THR A 406 -0.07 -24.65 -15.31
CA THR A 406 -0.50 -23.40 -15.93
C THR A 406 -1.57 -22.71 -15.10
N TYR A 407 -1.74 -21.39 -15.30
CA TYR A 407 -2.77 -20.63 -14.60
C TYR A 407 -4.18 -21.04 -15.01
N GLU A 408 -4.37 -21.35 -16.30
CA GLU A 408 -5.65 -21.86 -16.83
C GLU A 408 -6.02 -23.20 -16.17
N GLU A 409 -5.09 -24.13 -16.06
CA GLU A 409 -5.27 -25.40 -15.35
C GLU A 409 -5.62 -25.16 -13.89
N CYS A 410 -4.92 -24.24 -13.22
CA CYS A 410 -5.20 -23.87 -11.83
C CYS A 410 -6.64 -23.40 -11.63
N LEU A 411 -7.11 -22.48 -12.47
CA LEU A 411 -8.46 -21.94 -12.39
C LEU A 411 -9.53 -23.01 -12.65
N LYS A 412 -9.32 -23.85 -13.66
CA LYS A 412 -10.19 -24.98 -13.99
C LYS A 412 -10.27 -25.96 -12.82
N LEU A 413 -9.14 -26.34 -12.27
CA LEU A 413 -9.06 -27.26 -11.14
C LEU A 413 -9.79 -26.71 -9.90
N CYS A 414 -9.66 -25.40 -9.61
CA CYS A 414 -10.39 -24.76 -8.52
C CYS A 414 -11.91 -24.84 -8.73
N THR A 415 -12.38 -24.61 -9.96
CA THR A 415 -13.80 -24.70 -10.29
C THR A 415 -14.34 -26.13 -10.16
N GLU A 416 -13.54 -27.13 -10.55
CA GLU A 416 -13.92 -28.56 -10.42
C GLU A 416 -13.95 -29.04 -8.96
N LEU A 417 -13.12 -28.48 -8.09
CA LEU A 417 -13.02 -28.83 -6.67
C LEU A 417 -14.08 -28.15 -5.80
N ALA A 418 -14.54 -26.97 -6.21
CA ALA A 418 -15.54 -26.22 -5.48
C ALA A 418 -16.94 -26.79 -5.70
N GLN A 419 -17.78 -26.72 -4.67
CA GLN A 419 -19.17 -27.15 -4.67
C GLN A 419 -20.09 -25.97 -4.31
N PRO A 420 -21.37 -26.00 -4.69
CA PRO A 420 -22.33 -25.00 -4.22
C PRO A 420 -22.25 -24.78 -2.70
N GLY A 421 -22.08 -23.54 -2.27
CA GLY A 421 -21.86 -23.19 -0.87
C GLY A 421 -20.39 -22.97 -0.47
N ASP A 422 -19.44 -23.32 -1.37
CA ASP A 422 -18.02 -23.04 -1.17
C ASP A 422 -17.62 -21.63 -1.68
N ALA A 423 -16.36 -21.26 -1.39
CA ALA A 423 -15.68 -20.13 -2.01
C ALA A 423 -14.42 -20.59 -2.78
N VAL A 424 -14.06 -19.86 -3.81
CA VAL A 424 -12.74 -19.91 -4.45
C VAL A 424 -12.02 -18.59 -4.19
N LEU A 425 -10.86 -18.64 -3.58
CA LEU A 425 -10.06 -17.47 -3.21
C LEU A 425 -8.72 -17.49 -3.93
N LEU A 426 -8.46 -16.49 -4.76
CA LEU A 426 -7.13 -16.17 -5.25
C LEU A 426 -6.42 -15.30 -4.21
N SER A 427 -5.62 -15.90 -3.32
CA SER A 427 -4.79 -15.17 -2.32
C SER A 427 -3.45 -15.87 -2.18
N PRO A 428 -2.51 -15.57 -3.09
CA PRO A 428 -1.41 -16.47 -3.43
C PRO A 428 -0.25 -16.48 -2.44
N ALA A 429 -0.18 -15.59 -1.46
CA ALA A 429 0.94 -15.42 -0.51
C ALA A 429 2.31 -15.15 -1.18
N CYS A 430 2.33 -14.98 -2.51
CA CYS A 430 3.54 -14.85 -3.33
C CYS A 430 3.40 -13.76 -4.38
N ALA A 431 4.51 -13.14 -4.76
CA ALA A 431 4.54 -12.22 -5.88
C ALA A 431 4.16 -12.92 -7.19
N SER A 432 3.65 -12.14 -8.14
CA SER A 432 3.20 -12.64 -9.44
C SER A 432 4.33 -12.82 -10.47
N TRP A 433 5.52 -12.28 -10.16
CA TRP A 433 6.64 -12.23 -11.10
C TRP A 433 7.04 -13.60 -11.64
N GLY A 434 7.60 -13.63 -12.85
CA GLY A 434 7.98 -14.86 -13.54
C GLY A 434 6.84 -15.56 -14.28
N MET A 435 5.59 -15.35 -13.81
CA MET A 435 4.38 -15.87 -14.48
C MET A 435 3.54 -14.74 -15.09
N PHE A 436 3.51 -13.58 -14.44
CA PHE A 436 2.73 -12.41 -14.86
C PHE A 436 3.59 -11.14 -14.73
N PRO A 437 3.31 -10.09 -15.51
CA PRO A 437 4.00 -8.81 -15.40
C PRO A 437 3.83 -8.18 -14.01
N ASN A 438 2.63 -8.29 -13.43
CA ASN A 438 2.27 -7.74 -12.13
C ASN A 438 1.06 -8.50 -11.54
N TYR A 439 0.65 -8.16 -10.32
CA TYR A 439 -0.50 -8.78 -9.65
C TYR A 439 -1.84 -8.36 -10.28
N GLU A 440 -1.91 -7.20 -10.88
CA GLU A 440 -3.11 -6.69 -11.56
C GLU A 440 -3.47 -7.61 -12.74
N VAL A 441 -2.50 -7.96 -13.57
CA VAL A 441 -2.71 -8.90 -14.70
C VAL A 441 -3.15 -10.27 -14.19
N ARG A 442 -2.54 -10.80 -13.13
CA ARG A 442 -2.96 -12.07 -12.52
C ARG A 442 -4.41 -12.02 -12.03
N GLY A 443 -4.78 -10.93 -11.35
CA GLY A 443 -6.14 -10.73 -10.84
C GLY A 443 -7.16 -10.50 -11.94
N GLN A 444 -6.79 -9.76 -12.99
CA GLN A 444 -7.67 -9.53 -14.13
C GLN A 444 -8.01 -10.83 -14.88
N LEU A 445 -7.02 -11.67 -15.13
CA LEU A 445 -7.22 -12.98 -15.75
C LEU A 445 -8.13 -13.89 -14.90
N PHE A 446 -8.03 -13.81 -13.56
CA PHE A 446 -8.96 -14.50 -12.67
C PHE A 446 -10.39 -14.00 -12.86
N LYS A 447 -10.61 -12.71 -12.89
CA LYS A 447 -11.94 -12.10 -13.10
C LYS A 447 -12.53 -12.49 -14.45
N GLU A 448 -11.75 -12.41 -15.51
CA GLU A 448 -12.18 -12.80 -16.87
C GLU A 448 -12.59 -14.27 -16.92
N TYR A 449 -11.83 -15.16 -16.30
CA TYR A 449 -12.19 -16.57 -16.19
C TYR A 449 -13.51 -16.76 -15.45
N VAL A 450 -13.67 -16.13 -14.28
CA VAL A 450 -14.89 -16.25 -13.46
C VAL A 450 -16.12 -15.73 -14.20
N HIS A 451 -16.00 -14.58 -14.86
CA HIS A 451 -17.11 -14.03 -15.65
C HIS A 451 -17.47 -14.89 -16.87
N GLY A 452 -16.52 -15.67 -17.38
CA GLY A 452 -16.73 -16.64 -18.47
C GLY A 452 -17.41 -17.94 -18.04
N LEU A 453 -17.53 -18.22 -16.73
CA LEU A 453 -18.22 -19.40 -16.23
C LEU A 453 -19.74 -19.32 -16.46
N ALA A 454 -20.37 -20.47 -16.74
CA ALA A 454 -21.84 -20.57 -16.80
C ALA A 454 -22.46 -20.21 -15.43
N GLU A 455 -23.72 -19.79 -15.46
CA GLU A 455 -24.50 -19.49 -14.26
C GLU A 455 -24.83 -20.76 -13.44
#